data_2133e0a8c801ef01b0a3cec0be1d10e4
#
_entry.id   2133e0a8c801ef01b0a3cec0be1d10e4
#
_cell.length_a   1.000
_cell.length_b   1.000
_cell.length_c   1.000
_cell.angle_alpha   90.00
_cell.angle_beta   90.00
_cell.angle_gamma   90.00
#
_symmetry.space_group_name_H-M   'P 1'
#
loop_
_entity.id
_entity.type
_entity.pdbx_description
1 polymer ?
#
loop_
_entity_poly.entity_id
_entity_poly.type
_entity_poly.pdbx_seq_one_letter_code
_entity_poly.pdbx_strand_id
1 'polypeptide(L)'
;MKKILLFAVLVLCARLAAAQTTECKFTQARTIQASGKVIRSEGVISYKSPDQLTMTYTDPEGEYLVISGPMLRSNTLGQKISVDTDKNARFKILRNTLLNCIDGNYEQAAKDNDADLSVSEKNGVKTVQMKARKAAPRGYSRIIMEYIKGLPVRMVLEEFGGISTEYLFKY
;
A
#
# COMPACT_ATOMS: atom_id res chain seq x y z
N MET A 1 10.48 6.76 -63.28
CA MET A 1 10.90 6.10 -62.03
C MET A 1 10.51 7.01 -60.87
N LYS A 2 9.34 6.78 -60.28
CA LYS A 2 8.84 7.57 -59.15
C LYS A 2 9.19 6.82 -57.87
N LYS A 3 10.09 7.40 -57.07
CA LYS A 3 10.41 6.90 -55.73
C LYS A 3 9.28 7.30 -54.80
N ILE A 4 8.47 6.35 -54.43
CA ILE A 4 7.44 6.53 -53.40
C ILE A 4 8.20 6.47 -52.04
N LEU A 5 8.35 7.66 -51.44
CA LEU A 5 8.90 7.79 -50.11
C LEU A 5 7.81 7.39 -49.14
N LEU A 6 7.85 6.17 -48.62
CA LEU A 6 6.94 5.69 -47.60
C LEU A 6 7.35 6.34 -46.28
N PHE A 7 6.73 7.45 -45.94
CA PHE A 7 6.85 8.04 -44.61
C PHE A 7 6.09 7.13 -43.61
N ALA A 8 6.82 6.22 -43.01
CA ALA A 8 6.35 5.54 -41.83
C ALA A 8 6.27 6.56 -40.71
N VAL A 9 5.09 7.16 -40.56
CA VAL A 9 4.74 7.90 -39.34
C VAL A 9 4.68 6.89 -38.21
N LEU A 10 5.81 6.73 -37.54
CA LEU A 10 5.89 6.07 -36.25
C LEU A 10 5.12 6.95 -35.28
N VAL A 11 3.82 6.71 -35.15
CA VAL A 11 3.01 7.27 -34.06
C VAL A 11 3.52 6.60 -32.80
N LEU A 12 4.55 7.21 -32.25
CA LEU A 12 5.00 6.97 -30.90
C LEU A 12 3.86 7.41 -30.00
N CYS A 13 2.90 6.51 -29.77
CA CYS A 13 1.97 6.63 -28.64
C CYS A 13 2.82 6.61 -27.38
N ALA A 14 3.45 7.72 -27.07
CA ALA A 14 3.85 8.02 -25.72
C ALA A 14 2.55 7.93 -24.92
N ARG A 15 2.33 6.78 -24.30
CA ARG A 15 1.42 6.69 -23.18
C ARG A 15 1.98 7.65 -22.15
N LEU A 16 1.54 8.88 -22.21
CA LEU A 16 1.52 9.74 -21.04
C LEU A 16 0.68 8.95 -20.03
N ALA A 17 1.33 8.13 -19.25
CA ALA A 17 0.77 7.57 -18.04
C ALA A 17 0.54 8.82 -17.16
N ALA A 18 -0.57 9.49 -17.38
CA ALA A 18 -1.06 10.48 -16.45
C ALA A 18 -1.12 9.72 -15.13
N ALA A 19 -0.30 10.13 -14.17
CA ALA A 19 -0.25 9.48 -12.88
C ALA A 19 -1.66 9.55 -12.30
N GLN A 20 -2.38 8.43 -12.42
CA GLN A 20 -3.78 8.35 -12.05
C GLN A 20 -3.85 8.46 -10.54
N THR A 21 -4.47 9.51 -10.04
CA THR A 21 -4.74 9.66 -8.62
C THR A 21 -5.99 8.86 -8.30
N THR A 22 -5.85 7.90 -7.41
CA THR A 22 -6.98 7.14 -6.88
C THR A 22 -7.26 7.63 -5.47
N GLU A 23 -8.50 8.00 -5.21
CA GLU A 23 -8.94 8.46 -3.90
C GLU A 23 -10.14 7.64 -3.43
N CYS A 24 -10.16 7.26 -2.16
CA CYS A 24 -11.30 6.60 -1.55
C CYS A 24 -11.34 6.85 -0.03
N LYS A 25 -12.48 6.54 0.59
CA LYS A 25 -12.58 6.49 2.05
C LYS A 25 -11.98 5.21 2.58
N PHE A 26 -11.43 5.25 3.79
CA PHE A 26 -11.03 4.04 4.49
C PHE A 26 -11.56 4.02 5.93
N THR A 27 -11.74 2.82 6.46
CA THR A 27 -11.84 2.57 7.89
C THR A 27 -10.67 1.68 8.31
N GLN A 28 -10.17 1.90 9.53
CA GLN A 28 -9.07 1.14 10.11
C GLN A 28 -9.52 0.55 11.45
N ALA A 29 -9.15 -0.70 11.69
CA ALA A 29 -9.27 -1.34 12.99
C ALA A 29 -7.89 -1.90 13.39
N ARG A 30 -7.28 -1.35 14.44
CA ARG A 30 -6.01 -1.83 14.99
C ARG A 30 -6.26 -2.58 16.27
N THR A 31 -5.97 -3.89 16.25
CA THR A 31 -6.16 -4.80 17.38
C THR A 31 -4.82 -5.10 18.04
N ILE A 32 -4.73 -4.91 19.35
CA ILE A 32 -3.58 -5.30 20.18
C ILE A 32 -3.96 -6.61 20.86
N GLN A 33 -3.43 -7.74 20.39
CA GLN A 33 -3.83 -9.07 20.84
C GLN A 33 -3.63 -9.28 22.34
N ALA A 34 -2.52 -8.78 22.90
CA ALA A 34 -2.20 -8.95 24.31
C ALA A 34 -3.25 -8.35 25.28
N SER A 35 -3.95 -7.30 24.86
CA SER A 35 -4.97 -6.62 25.69
C SER A 35 -6.39 -6.78 25.18
N GLY A 36 -6.55 -7.31 23.96
CA GLY A 36 -7.82 -7.34 23.25
C GLY A 36 -8.33 -5.95 22.84
N LYS A 37 -7.53 -4.89 23.02
CA LYS A 37 -7.92 -3.52 22.70
C LYS A 37 -8.01 -3.35 21.18
N VAL A 38 -9.13 -2.76 20.73
CA VAL A 38 -9.34 -2.38 19.34
C VAL A 38 -9.43 -0.85 19.27
N ILE A 39 -8.54 -0.26 18.45
CA ILE A 39 -8.55 1.17 18.13
C ILE A 39 -9.12 1.31 16.72
N ARG A 40 -10.16 2.12 16.59
CA ARG A 40 -10.81 2.38 15.30
C ARG A 40 -10.48 3.78 14.83
N SER A 41 -10.34 3.92 13.52
CA SER A 41 -10.06 5.19 12.87
C SER A 41 -10.71 5.18 11.50
N GLU A 42 -10.95 6.35 10.93
CA GLU A 42 -11.43 6.49 9.55
C GLU A 42 -10.84 7.73 8.89
N GLY A 43 -10.92 7.78 7.57
CA GLY A 43 -10.36 8.89 6.83
C GLY A 43 -10.46 8.72 5.32
N VAL A 44 -9.63 9.48 4.63
CA VAL A 44 -9.48 9.47 3.18
C VAL A 44 -8.06 9.08 2.83
N ILE A 45 -7.92 8.18 1.85
CA ILE A 45 -6.65 7.81 1.26
C ILE A 45 -6.61 8.33 -0.18
N SER A 46 -5.51 8.97 -0.54
CA SER A 46 -5.19 9.39 -1.90
C SER A 46 -3.86 8.75 -2.31
N TYR A 47 -3.88 8.05 -3.42
CA TYR A 47 -2.70 7.37 -3.97
C TYR A 47 -2.42 7.86 -5.38
N LYS A 48 -1.18 8.24 -5.64
CA LYS A 48 -0.66 8.59 -6.97
C LYS A 48 0.59 7.76 -7.23
N SER A 49 0.42 6.77 -8.12
CA SER A 49 1.50 5.85 -8.49
C SER A 49 2.72 6.61 -9.04
N PRO A 50 3.96 6.13 -8.76
CA PRO A 50 4.23 4.92 -7.98
C PRO A 50 4.57 5.19 -6.50
N ASP A 51 4.74 6.45 -6.07
CA ASP A 51 5.47 6.75 -4.86
C ASP A 51 4.83 7.82 -3.94
N GLN A 52 3.57 8.18 -4.20
CA GLN A 52 2.84 9.15 -3.39
C GLN A 52 1.59 8.53 -2.79
N LEU A 53 1.53 8.53 -1.47
CA LEU A 53 0.39 8.07 -0.69
C LEU A 53 0.10 9.07 0.42
N THR A 54 -1.14 9.49 0.53
CA THR A 54 -1.61 10.33 1.64
C THR A 54 -2.81 9.68 2.29
N MET A 55 -2.73 9.45 3.60
CA MET A 55 -3.85 9.07 4.43
C MET A 55 -4.13 10.21 5.41
N THR A 56 -5.31 10.77 5.33
CA THR A 56 -5.77 11.84 6.24
C THR A 56 -6.92 11.27 7.07
N TYR A 57 -6.74 11.24 8.37
CA TYR A 57 -7.75 10.72 9.28
C TYR A 57 -8.78 11.80 9.59
N THR A 58 -10.05 11.43 9.55
CA THR A 58 -11.18 12.26 9.98
C THR A 58 -11.60 11.92 11.41
N ASP A 59 -11.27 10.70 11.85
CA ASP A 59 -11.40 10.25 13.24
C ASP A 59 -10.23 9.28 13.54
N PRO A 60 -9.32 9.63 14.47
CA PRO A 60 -9.21 10.94 15.16
C PRO A 60 -8.70 12.04 14.21
N GLU A 61 -9.26 13.24 14.37
CA GLU A 61 -8.89 14.40 13.55
C GLU A 61 -7.43 14.83 13.80
N GLY A 62 -6.77 15.26 12.72
CA GLY A 62 -5.38 15.76 12.76
C GLY A 62 -4.30 14.69 12.66
N GLU A 63 -4.67 13.41 12.62
CA GLU A 63 -3.73 12.33 12.28
C GLU A 63 -3.54 12.22 10.77
N TYR A 64 -2.34 11.81 10.36
CA TYR A 64 -2.01 11.58 8.94
C TYR A 64 -0.83 10.64 8.77
N LEU A 65 -0.75 10.03 7.60
CA LEU A 65 0.42 9.38 7.03
C LEU A 65 0.63 9.89 5.61
N VAL A 66 1.81 10.42 5.31
CA VAL A 66 2.17 10.90 3.98
C VAL A 66 3.46 10.23 3.55
N ILE A 67 3.43 9.60 2.39
CA ILE A 67 4.59 9.09 1.66
C ILE A 67 4.76 9.94 0.40
N SER A 68 5.95 10.43 0.16
CA SER A 68 6.30 11.18 -1.04
C SER A 68 7.75 10.89 -1.40
N GLY A 69 7.95 10.07 -2.43
CA GLY A 69 9.26 9.52 -2.76
C GLY A 69 9.89 8.80 -1.56
N PRO A 70 11.14 9.15 -1.16
CA PRO A 70 11.79 8.53 0.00
C PRO A 70 11.28 9.06 1.34
N MET A 71 10.50 10.13 1.36
CA MET A 71 10.06 10.74 2.62
C MET A 71 8.77 10.12 3.14
N LEU A 72 8.78 9.74 4.42
CA LEU A 72 7.59 9.36 5.18
C LEU A 72 7.38 10.36 6.31
N ARG A 73 6.17 10.89 6.39
CA ARG A 73 5.73 11.78 7.47
C ARG A 73 4.46 11.22 8.08
N SER A 74 4.37 11.27 9.38
CA SER A 74 3.13 10.90 10.08
C SER A 74 2.92 11.73 11.32
N ASN A 75 1.67 11.84 11.71
CA ASN A 75 1.23 12.29 13.02
C ASN A 75 0.25 11.26 13.55
N THR A 76 0.61 10.54 14.57
CA THR A 76 -0.22 9.50 15.18
C THR A 76 -0.16 9.64 16.70
N LEU A 77 -1.30 9.76 17.35
CA LEU A 77 -1.39 9.99 18.80
C LEU A 77 -0.55 11.20 19.27
N GLY A 78 -0.50 12.26 18.45
CA GLY A 78 0.29 13.45 18.71
C GLY A 78 1.80 13.31 18.48
N GLN A 79 2.28 12.11 18.12
CA GLN A 79 3.68 11.89 17.79
C GLN A 79 3.91 12.16 16.31
N LYS A 80 4.70 13.18 16.02
CA LYS A 80 5.10 13.54 14.65
C LYS A 80 6.41 12.86 14.28
N ILE A 81 6.42 12.21 13.13
CA ILE A 81 7.57 11.55 12.54
C ILE A 81 7.82 12.16 11.15
N SER A 82 9.09 12.42 10.84
CA SER A 82 9.54 12.76 9.49
C SER A 82 10.85 12.04 9.25
N VAL A 83 10.90 11.12 8.30
CA VAL A 83 12.05 10.25 8.08
C VAL A 83 12.31 10.03 6.60
N ASP A 84 13.59 10.04 6.23
CA ASP A 84 14.09 9.52 4.97
C ASP A 84 14.16 8.00 5.07
N THR A 85 13.25 7.33 4.37
CA THR A 85 13.09 5.86 4.44
C THR A 85 14.28 5.12 3.83
N ASP A 86 15.02 5.73 2.91
CA ASP A 86 16.20 5.09 2.32
C ASP A 86 17.36 4.96 3.33
N LYS A 87 17.34 5.79 4.37
CA LYS A 87 18.27 5.73 5.51
C LYS A 87 17.75 4.91 6.68
N ASN A 88 16.53 4.36 6.59
CA ASN A 88 15.91 3.62 7.68
C ASN A 88 15.16 2.39 7.15
N ALA A 89 15.79 1.22 7.27
CA ALA A 89 15.28 -0.04 6.73
C ALA A 89 13.85 -0.38 7.20
N ARG A 90 13.50 -0.07 8.45
CA ARG A 90 12.15 -0.33 8.98
C ARG A 90 11.09 0.49 8.27
N PHE A 91 11.32 1.79 8.13
CA PHE A 91 10.38 2.67 7.44
C PHE A 91 10.39 2.44 5.92
N LYS A 92 11.50 1.97 5.35
CA LYS A 92 11.57 1.56 3.96
C LYS A 92 10.65 0.36 3.68
N ILE A 93 10.69 -0.66 4.55
CA ILE A 93 9.78 -1.82 4.45
C ILE A 93 8.33 -1.36 4.55
N LEU A 94 7.98 -0.53 5.53
CA LEU A 94 6.63 0.01 5.69
C LEU A 94 6.17 0.77 4.44
N ARG A 95 6.99 1.71 3.94
CA ARG A 95 6.70 2.47 2.73
C ARG A 95 6.45 1.55 1.54
N ASN A 96 7.39 0.67 1.27
CA ASN A 96 7.32 -0.23 0.12
C ASN A 96 6.11 -1.17 0.22
N THR A 97 5.82 -1.70 1.40
CA THR A 97 4.66 -2.56 1.61
C THR A 97 3.37 -1.82 1.28
N LEU A 98 3.18 -0.61 1.82
CA LEU A 98 1.96 0.17 1.59
C LEU A 98 1.80 0.53 0.10
N LEU A 99 2.85 1.08 -0.53
CA LEU A 99 2.81 1.48 -1.93
C LEU A 99 2.55 0.29 -2.85
N ASN A 100 3.32 -0.80 -2.70
CA ASN A 100 3.19 -1.98 -3.55
C ASN A 100 1.83 -2.68 -3.35
N CYS A 101 1.33 -2.77 -2.12
CA CYS A 101 0.01 -3.36 -1.86
C CYS A 101 -1.12 -2.52 -2.46
N ILE A 102 -1.08 -1.20 -2.35
CA ILE A 102 -2.10 -0.32 -2.92
C ILE A 102 -2.05 -0.34 -4.46
N ASP A 103 -0.85 -0.40 -5.04
CA ASP A 103 -0.64 -0.44 -6.51
C ASP A 103 -0.91 -1.83 -7.13
N GLY A 104 -1.16 -2.85 -6.30
CA GLY A 104 -1.36 -4.22 -6.76
C GLY A 104 -0.08 -4.95 -7.16
N ASN A 105 1.09 -4.40 -6.82
CA ASN A 105 2.41 -5.00 -7.07
C ASN A 105 2.82 -5.94 -5.92
N TYR A 106 1.97 -6.93 -5.68
CA TYR A 106 2.11 -7.82 -4.52
C TYR A 106 3.32 -8.78 -4.62
N GLU A 107 3.81 -9.08 -5.82
CA GLU A 107 5.05 -9.85 -6.00
C GLU A 107 6.25 -9.09 -5.43
N GLN A 108 6.33 -7.77 -5.66
CA GLN A 108 7.39 -6.96 -5.10
C GLN A 108 7.22 -6.79 -3.58
N ALA A 109 5.98 -6.62 -3.11
CA ALA A 109 5.69 -6.58 -1.68
C ALA A 109 6.14 -7.86 -0.96
N ALA A 110 5.90 -9.04 -1.57
CA ALA A 110 6.34 -10.31 -1.02
C ALA A 110 7.87 -10.44 -0.95
N LYS A 111 8.59 -9.97 -1.98
CA LYS A 111 10.06 -9.95 -1.98
C LYS A 111 10.60 -9.02 -0.90
N ASP A 112 10.07 -7.82 -0.79
CA ASP A 112 10.51 -6.81 0.19
C ASP A 112 10.31 -7.29 1.64
N ASN A 113 9.33 -8.16 1.87
CA ASN A 113 9.01 -8.71 3.19
C ASN A 113 9.59 -10.12 3.43
N ASP A 114 10.41 -10.67 2.53
CA ASP A 114 10.88 -12.08 2.56
C ASP A 114 9.74 -13.05 2.88
N ALA A 115 8.67 -12.99 2.09
CA ALA A 115 7.44 -13.71 2.33
C ALA A 115 7.13 -14.71 1.21
N ASP A 116 6.47 -15.81 1.58
CA ASP A 116 5.82 -16.70 0.64
C ASP A 116 4.50 -16.09 0.18
N LEU A 117 4.28 -16.12 -1.13
CA LEU A 117 3.12 -15.53 -1.77
C LEU A 117 2.12 -16.60 -2.16
N SER A 118 0.85 -16.39 -1.87
CA SER A 118 -0.26 -17.16 -2.42
C SER A 118 -1.34 -16.23 -2.96
N VAL A 119 -1.90 -16.58 -4.11
CA VAL A 119 -2.94 -15.81 -4.79
C VAL A 119 -4.10 -16.74 -5.11
N SER A 120 -5.30 -16.32 -4.80
CA SER A 120 -6.53 -17.03 -5.16
C SER A 120 -7.58 -16.02 -5.65
N GLU A 121 -8.52 -16.50 -6.46
CA GLU A 121 -9.64 -15.68 -6.93
C GLU A 121 -10.93 -16.46 -6.78
N LYS A 122 -11.93 -15.84 -6.15
CA LYS A 122 -13.24 -16.42 -5.96
C LYS A 122 -14.30 -15.32 -6.03
N ASN A 123 -15.34 -15.54 -6.83
CA ASN A 123 -16.47 -14.61 -6.98
C ASN A 123 -16.04 -13.18 -7.35
N GLY A 124 -14.99 -13.03 -8.17
CA GLY A 124 -14.46 -11.73 -8.60
C GLY A 124 -13.63 -11.00 -7.53
N VAL A 125 -13.36 -11.63 -6.39
CA VAL A 125 -12.44 -11.14 -5.36
C VAL A 125 -11.11 -11.88 -5.50
N LYS A 126 -10.05 -11.15 -5.80
CA LYS A 126 -8.69 -11.65 -5.77
C LYS A 126 -8.13 -11.48 -4.36
N THR A 127 -7.79 -12.58 -3.72
CA THR A 127 -7.14 -12.59 -2.40
C THR A 127 -5.67 -12.93 -2.56
N VAL A 128 -4.82 -12.06 -2.06
CA VAL A 128 -3.37 -12.20 -2.03
C VAL A 128 -2.96 -12.34 -0.57
N GLN A 129 -2.23 -13.39 -0.25
CA GLN A 129 -1.67 -13.58 1.08
C GLN A 129 -0.15 -13.72 0.99
N MET A 130 0.55 -12.96 1.82
CA MET A 130 1.99 -13.02 2.00
C MET A 130 2.27 -13.46 3.44
N LYS A 131 3.02 -14.54 3.62
CA LYS A 131 3.41 -15.08 4.93
C LYS A 131 4.92 -15.02 5.06
N ALA A 132 5.43 -14.33 6.07
CA ALA A 132 6.87 -14.22 6.31
C ALA A 132 7.51 -15.62 6.44
N ARG A 133 8.64 -15.83 5.77
CA ARG A 133 9.40 -17.09 5.81
C ARG A 133 10.09 -17.31 7.15
N LYS A 134 10.46 -16.21 7.81
CA LYS A 134 11.15 -16.23 9.10
C LYS A 134 10.52 -15.26 10.07
N ALA A 135 10.51 -15.62 11.33
CA ALA A 135 10.14 -14.68 12.39
C ALA A 135 11.21 -13.57 12.47
N ALA A 136 10.75 -12.33 12.56
CA ALA A 136 11.61 -11.18 12.75
C ALA A 136 11.12 -10.38 13.96
N PRO A 137 12.02 -9.75 14.74
CA PRO A 137 11.62 -8.93 15.89
C PRO A 137 10.71 -7.78 15.52
N ARG A 138 10.72 -7.39 14.25
CA ARG A 138 9.93 -6.28 13.67
C ARG A 138 9.55 -6.65 12.24
N GLY A 139 8.39 -6.17 11.80
CA GLY A 139 7.84 -6.45 10.47
C GLY A 139 6.54 -7.24 10.53
N TYR A 140 6.08 -7.67 9.39
CA TYR A 140 4.80 -8.34 9.26
C TYR A 140 4.98 -9.87 9.24
N SER A 141 4.23 -10.57 10.07
CA SER A 141 4.13 -12.04 10.04
C SER A 141 3.22 -12.50 8.88
N ARG A 142 2.20 -11.70 8.57
CA ARG A 142 1.28 -11.94 7.48
C ARG A 142 0.72 -10.63 6.94
N ILE A 143 0.56 -10.56 5.61
CA ILE A 143 -0.14 -9.49 4.90
C ILE A 143 -1.23 -10.15 4.05
N ILE A 144 -2.46 -9.64 4.14
CA ILE A 144 -3.57 -10.09 3.30
C ILE A 144 -4.11 -8.89 2.55
N MET A 145 -4.27 -9.04 1.23
CA MET A 145 -4.90 -8.05 0.36
C MET A 145 -6.07 -8.67 -0.35
N GLU A 146 -7.15 -7.92 -0.47
CA GLU A 146 -8.27 -8.28 -1.33
C GLU A 146 -8.49 -7.17 -2.36
N TYR A 147 -8.65 -7.60 -3.62
CA TYR A 147 -8.87 -6.70 -4.76
C TYR A 147 -10.15 -7.07 -5.49
N ILE A 148 -10.92 -6.06 -5.89
CA ILE A 148 -12.07 -6.20 -6.80
C ILE A 148 -11.80 -5.31 -8.00
N LYS A 149 -11.83 -5.87 -9.21
CA LYS A 149 -11.53 -5.16 -10.47
C LYS A 149 -10.19 -4.41 -10.43
N GLY A 150 -9.20 -4.97 -9.76
CA GLY A 150 -7.86 -4.37 -9.63
C GLY A 150 -7.72 -3.32 -8.54
N LEU A 151 -8.79 -2.90 -7.89
CA LEU A 151 -8.76 -1.94 -6.78
C LEU A 151 -8.66 -2.67 -5.44
N PRO A 152 -7.78 -2.25 -4.52
CA PRO A 152 -7.71 -2.81 -3.18
C PRO A 152 -8.99 -2.47 -2.41
N VAL A 153 -9.66 -3.46 -1.84
CA VAL A 153 -10.86 -3.26 -1.02
C VAL A 153 -10.63 -3.59 0.45
N ARG A 154 -9.60 -4.41 0.73
CA ARG A 154 -9.22 -4.78 2.09
C ARG A 154 -7.72 -5.01 2.18
N MET A 155 -7.10 -4.56 3.28
CA MET A 155 -5.71 -4.86 3.63
C MET A 155 -5.63 -5.23 5.11
N VAL A 156 -4.97 -6.34 5.42
CA VAL A 156 -4.67 -6.74 6.80
C VAL A 156 -3.17 -6.87 6.95
N LEU A 157 -2.62 -6.20 7.95
CA LEU A 157 -1.21 -6.23 8.32
C LEU A 157 -1.10 -6.85 9.71
N GLU A 158 -0.54 -8.05 9.81
CA GLU A 158 -0.28 -8.73 11.08
C GLU A 158 1.20 -8.61 11.42
N GLU A 159 1.51 -8.01 12.55
CA GLU A 159 2.88 -7.85 13.03
C GLU A 159 3.29 -9.01 13.96
N PHE A 160 4.57 -9.36 13.98
CA PHE A 160 5.11 -10.35 14.93
C PHE A 160 4.89 -9.96 16.40
N GLY A 161 4.70 -8.68 16.69
CA GLY A 161 4.40 -8.15 18.02
C GLY A 161 2.97 -8.35 18.51
N GLY A 162 2.14 -9.12 17.77
CA GLY A 162 0.74 -9.35 18.14
C GLY A 162 -0.16 -8.14 17.91
N ILE A 163 0.17 -7.32 16.93
CA ILE A 163 -0.68 -6.23 16.45
C ILE A 163 -1.22 -6.62 15.08
N SER A 164 -2.52 -6.45 14.89
CA SER A 164 -3.17 -6.60 13.59
C SER A 164 -3.86 -5.30 13.23
N THR A 165 -3.61 -4.81 12.02
CA THR A 165 -4.26 -3.61 11.48
C THR A 165 -5.01 -3.98 10.22
N GLU A 166 -6.31 -3.78 10.23
CA GLU A 166 -7.20 -3.99 9.08
C GLU A 166 -7.66 -2.65 8.52
N TYR A 167 -7.56 -2.51 7.22
CA TYR A 167 -8.11 -1.39 6.45
C TYR A 167 -9.19 -1.91 5.51
N LEU A 168 -10.31 -1.20 5.44
CA LEU A 168 -11.36 -1.40 4.44
C LEU A 168 -11.46 -0.14 3.60
N PHE A 169 -11.37 -0.28 2.28
CA PHE A 169 -11.41 0.82 1.32
C PHE A 169 -12.77 0.89 0.62
N LYS A 170 -13.33 2.10 0.48
CA LYS A 170 -14.64 2.36 -0.15
C LYS A 170 -14.47 3.44 -1.21
N TYR A 171 -14.57 3.00 -2.46
CA TYR A 171 -14.50 3.84 -3.67
C TYR A 171 -15.86 4.43 -4.03
#